data_30949879b5b93630be65dcd1a8918a6e
#
_entry.id   30949879b5b93630be65dcd1a8918a6e
#
_cell.length_a   1.000
_cell.length_b   1.000
_cell.length_c   1.000
_cell.angle_alpha   90.00
_cell.angle_beta   90.00
_cell.angle_gamma   90.00
#
_symmetry.space_group_name_H-M   'P 1'
#
loop_
_entity.id
_entity.type
_entity.pdbx_description
1 polymer ?
#
loop_
_entity_poly.entity_id
_entity_poly.type
_entity_poly.pdbx_seq_one_letter_code
_entity_poly.pdbx_strand_id
1 'polypeptide(L)'
;MNRFLLPAGLFGLLVALLFVGIQRSPQKGVIPSALLGKPAPVFRLPSLDGSADFDSASMRGRWHLLNVWGTWCPECRVEHEMLLEIARSDDIVIIGLNWKDEDLLAQ
;
A
#
# COMPACT_ATOMS: atom_id res chain seq x y z
N MET A 1 -10.33 -51.28 13.90
CA MET A 1 -10.45 -49.95 14.57
C MET A 1 -9.29 -49.04 14.35
N ASN A 2 -8.08 -49.54 14.17
CA ASN A 2 -6.86 -48.69 14.11
C ASN A 2 -6.56 -47.97 12.77
N ARG A 3 -7.22 -48.35 11.67
CA ARG A 3 -6.93 -47.76 10.34
C ARG A 3 -7.31 -46.28 10.18
N PHE A 4 -8.20 -45.79 11.04
CA PHE A 4 -8.61 -44.38 11.03
C PHE A 4 -7.85 -43.53 12.07
N LEU A 5 -7.24 -44.18 13.07
CA LEU A 5 -6.49 -43.47 14.10
C LEU A 5 -5.19 -42.86 13.55
N LEU A 6 -4.54 -43.55 12.64
CA LEU A 6 -3.29 -43.07 12.03
C LEU A 6 -3.50 -41.82 11.15
N PRO A 7 -4.46 -41.80 10.21
CA PRO A 7 -4.72 -40.58 9.43
C PRO A 7 -5.28 -39.43 10.28
N ALA A 8 -6.12 -39.73 11.31
CA ALA A 8 -6.61 -38.72 12.22
C ALA A 8 -5.50 -38.09 13.08
N GLY A 9 -4.57 -38.93 13.57
CA GLY A 9 -3.37 -38.44 14.28
C GLY A 9 -2.46 -37.59 13.43
N LEU A 10 -2.23 -37.99 12.18
CA LEU A 10 -1.41 -37.23 11.22
C LEU A 10 -2.06 -35.88 10.89
N PHE A 11 -3.39 -35.86 10.69
CA PHE A 11 -4.15 -34.64 10.46
C PHE A 11 -4.11 -33.71 11.68
N GLY A 12 -4.30 -34.23 12.89
CA GLY A 12 -4.17 -33.46 14.13
C GLY A 12 -2.80 -32.85 14.32
N LEU A 13 -1.74 -33.61 14.00
CA LEU A 13 -0.37 -33.11 14.02
C LEU A 13 -0.16 -31.97 13.00
N LEU A 14 -0.69 -32.13 11.78
CA LEU A 14 -0.59 -31.09 10.74
C LEU A 14 -1.30 -29.81 11.19
N VAL A 15 -2.52 -29.91 11.73
CA VAL A 15 -3.26 -28.75 12.25
C VAL A 15 -2.49 -28.06 13.38
N ALA A 16 -1.93 -28.83 14.31
CA ALA A 16 -1.13 -28.28 15.41
C ALA A 16 0.11 -27.56 14.91
N LEU A 17 0.84 -28.13 13.93
CA LEU A 17 2.01 -27.47 13.32
C LEU A 17 1.64 -26.19 12.60
N LEU A 18 0.54 -26.18 11.83
CA LEU A 18 0.05 -24.99 11.15
C LEU A 18 -0.36 -23.92 12.15
N PHE A 19 -1.07 -24.30 13.21
CA PHE A 19 -1.47 -23.36 14.27
C PHE A 19 -0.27 -22.72 14.95
N VAL A 20 0.73 -23.51 15.34
CA VAL A 20 1.99 -23.01 15.92
C VAL A 20 2.74 -22.13 14.91
N GLY A 21 2.77 -22.52 13.63
CA GLY A 21 3.41 -21.74 12.57
C GLY A 21 2.74 -20.36 12.40
N ILE A 22 1.41 -20.30 12.46
CA ILE A 22 0.65 -19.05 12.38
C ILE A 22 0.93 -18.16 13.62
N GLN A 23 0.94 -18.74 14.81
CA GLN A 23 1.20 -18.01 16.05
C GLN A 23 2.64 -17.46 16.14
N ARG A 24 3.59 -18.22 15.62
CA ARG A 24 5.02 -17.84 15.61
C ARG A 24 5.44 -17.02 14.39
N SER A 25 4.55 -16.81 13.43
CA SER A 25 4.88 -15.98 12.26
C SER A 25 5.10 -14.54 12.70
N PRO A 26 6.35 -14.04 12.66
CA PRO A 26 6.63 -12.68 13.08
C PRO A 26 5.91 -11.70 12.14
N GLN A 27 5.23 -10.76 12.76
CA GLN A 27 4.62 -9.56 12.17
C GLN A 27 4.36 -9.60 10.66
N LYS A 28 3.20 -10.07 10.28
CA LYS A 28 2.75 -10.21 8.88
C LYS A 28 2.47 -8.88 8.17
N GLY A 29 2.73 -7.73 8.82
CA GLY A 29 2.31 -6.44 8.31
C GLY A 29 3.42 -5.49 7.90
N VAL A 30 4.67 -5.74 8.26
CA VAL A 30 5.76 -4.80 7.94
C VAL A 30 6.73 -5.45 6.98
N ILE A 31 6.55 -5.21 5.70
CA ILE A 31 7.57 -5.51 4.70
C ILE A 31 8.58 -4.35 4.77
N PRO A 32 9.84 -4.58 5.22
CA PRO A 32 10.83 -3.51 5.27
C PRO A 32 11.06 -2.99 3.84
N SER A 33 10.73 -1.72 3.61
CA SER A 33 10.98 -1.10 2.32
C SER A 33 12.48 -0.95 2.08
N ALA A 34 12.96 -1.41 0.94
CA ALA A 34 14.35 -1.21 0.51
C ALA A 34 14.69 0.26 0.27
N LEU A 35 13.69 1.13 0.25
CA LEU A 35 13.82 2.58 0.04
C LEU A 35 13.86 3.39 1.33
N LEU A 36 13.69 2.75 2.48
CA LEU A 36 13.70 3.42 3.78
C LEU A 36 15.05 4.12 4.00
N GLY A 37 15.01 5.40 4.34
CA GLY A 37 16.21 6.21 4.56
C GLY A 37 16.95 6.63 3.27
N LYS A 38 16.44 6.30 2.09
CA LYS A 38 17.00 6.77 0.84
C LYS A 38 16.30 8.06 0.36
N PRO A 39 17.01 8.95 -0.34
CA PRO A 39 16.37 10.11 -0.93
C PRO A 39 15.32 9.69 -1.96
N ALA A 40 14.16 10.32 -1.93
CA ALA A 40 13.13 10.12 -2.94
C ALA A 40 13.64 10.51 -4.34
N PRO A 41 13.29 9.76 -5.39
CA PRO A 41 13.66 10.12 -6.75
C PRO A 41 13.01 11.45 -7.13
N VAL A 42 13.72 12.23 -7.93
CA VAL A 42 13.19 13.47 -8.52
C VAL A 42 12.48 13.11 -9.83
N PHE A 43 11.26 13.58 -9.98
CA PHE A 43 10.48 13.39 -11.20
C PHE A 43 9.68 14.66 -11.54
N ARG A 44 9.34 14.81 -12.81
CA ARG A 44 8.46 15.86 -13.32
C ARG A 44 7.39 15.22 -14.19
N LEU A 45 6.15 15.53 -13.92
CA LEU A 45 5.00 14.95 -14.61
C LEU A 45 3.96 16.02 -14.89
N PRO A 46 3.22 15.92 -16.00
CA PRO A 46 2.10 16.81 -16.25
C PRO A 46 1.01 16.63 -15.19
N SER A 47 0.38 17.72 -14.81
CA SER A 47 -0.81 17.66 -13.95
C SER A 47 -2.00 17.11 -14.73
N LEU A 48 -2.86 16.32 -14.08
CA LEU A 48 -4.05 15.74 -14.72
C LEU A 48 -5.03 16.79 -15.23
N ASP A 49 -5.10 17.95 -14.55
CA ASP A 49 -5.96 19.07 -14.96
C ASP A 49 -5.34 19.95 -16.07
N GLY A 50 -4.12 19.62 -16.54
CA GLY A 50 -3.41 20.35 -17.57
C GLY A 50 -2.94 21.74 -17.15
N SER A 51 -3.04 22.11 -15.88
CA SER A 51 -2.71 23.47 -15.41
C SER A 51 -1.22 23.77 -15.45
N ALA A 52 -0.36 22.84 -15.05
CA ALA A 52 1.08 22.97 -15.02
C ALA A 52 1.76 21.62 -14.77
N ASP A 53 3.06 21.53 -15.07
CA ASP A 53 3.86 20.37 -14.69
C ASP A 53 4.12 20.38 -13.17
N PHE A 54 3.94 19.25 -12.54
CA PHE A 54 4.34 19.03 -11.15
C PHE A 54 5.81 18.60 -11.10
N ASP A 55 6.62 19.31 -10.32
CA ASP A 55 8.02 18.98 -10.04
C ASP A 55 8.17 18.53 -8.58
N SER A 56 8.55 17.27 -8.36
CA SER A 56 8.73 16.72 -7.02
C SER A 56 9.85 17.41 -6.22
N ALA A 57 10.77 18.10 -6.88
CA ALA A 57 11.80 18.88 -6.20
C ALA A 57 11.23 20.05 -5.38
N SER A 58 10.05 20.56 -5.75
CA SER A 58 9.35 21.62 -5.00
C SER A 58 8.86 21.19 -3.62
N MET A 59 8.78 19.88 -3.38
CA MET A 59 8.33 19.31 -2.10
C MET A 59 9.47 19.08 -1.10
N ARG A 60 10.71 19.38 -1.46
CA ARG A 60 11.85 19.22 -0.54
C ARG A 60 11.69 20.09 0.69
N GLY A 61 11.99 19.48 1.86
CA GLY A 61 11.88 20.16 3.16
C GLY A 61 10.46 20.22 3.72
N ARG A 62 9.47 19.60 3.06
CA ARG A 62 8.08 19.50 3.54
C ARG A 62 7.68 18.04 3.67
N TRP A 63 6.91 17.72 4.69
CA TRP A 63 6.29 16.41 4.79
C TRP A 63 5.23 16.25 3.72
N HIS A 64 5.31 15.17 2.96
CA HIS A 64 4.33 14.86 1.93
C HIS A 64 4.10 13.36 1.82
N LEU A 65 2.91 13.01 1.42
CA LEU A 65 2.50 11.64 1.13
C LEU A 65 2.31 11.50 -0.38
N LEU A 66 3.07 10.61 -1.00
CA LEU A 66 2.88 10.23 -2.40
C LEU A 66 1.96 9.01 -2.45
N ASN A 67 0.73 9.20 -2.92
CA ASN A 67 -0.25 8.15 -3.11
C ASN A 67 -0.34 7.75 -4.58
N VAL A 68 -0.09 6.48 -4.88
CA VAL A 68 -0.24 5.94 -6.24
C VAL A 68 -1.63 5.33 -6.37
N TRP A 69 -2.41 5.77 -7.34
CA TRP A 69 -3.79 5.38 -7.52
C TRP A 69 -4.18 5.18 -8.99
N GLY A 70 -5.33 4.57 -9.24
CA GLY A 70 -5.92 4.43 -10.56
C GLY A 70 -7.43 4.20 -10.47
N THR A 71 -8.18 4.53 -11.51
CA THR A 71 -9.65 4.34 -11.54
C THR A 71 -10.05 2.87 -11.48
N TRP A 72 -9.15 1.98 -11.92
CA TRP A 72 -9.29 0.52 -11.89
C TRP A 72 -9.02 -0.10 -10.51
N CYS A 73 -8.56 0.68 -9.52
CA CYS A 73 -8.14 0.21 -8.20
C CYS A 73 -9.28 0.33 -7.16
N PRO A 74 -9.98 -0.76 -6.80
CA PRO A 74 -11.06 -0.70 -5.80
C PRO A 74 -10.59 -0.28 -4.43
N GLU A 75 -9.41 -0.76 -3.99
CA GLU A 75 -8.83 -0.44 -2.67
C GLU A 75 -8.49 1.05 -2.55
N CYS A 76 -8.06 1.69 -3.65
CA CYS A 76 -7.79 3.11 -3.66
C CYS A 76 -9.04 3.95 -3.33
N ARG A 77 -10.23 3.45 -3.67
CA ARG A 77 -11.50 4.10 -3.31
C ARG A 77 -11.81 3.98 -1.81
N VAL A 78 -11.46 2.85 -1.22
CA VAL A 78 -11.65 2.63 0.23
C VAL A 78 -10.73 3.53 1.03
N GLU A 79 -9.47 3.72 0.59
CA GLU A 79 -8.48 4.56 1.25
C GLU A 79 -8.76 6.06 1.07
N HIS A 80 -9.54 6.44 0.07
CA HIS A 80 -9.77 7.83 -0.31
C HIS A 80 -10.30 8.71 0.83
N GLU A 81 -11.25 8.21 1.62
CA GLU A 81 -11.81 8.95 2.75
C GLU A 81 -10.74 9.28 3.81
N MET A 82 -9.87 8.31 4.11
CA MET A 82 -8.76 8.51 5.04
C MET A 82 -7.76 9.55 4.50
N LEU A 83 -7.46 9.51 3.20
CA LEU A 83 -6.58 10.49 2.56
C LEU A 83 -7.17 11.90 2.64
N LEU A 84 -8.48 12.06 2.46
CA LEU A 84 -9.16 13.33 2.63
C LEU A 84 -9.09 13.84 4.08
N GLU A 85 -9.19 12.98 5.06
CA GLU A 85 -9.03 13.35 6.47
C GLU A 85 -7.61 13.86 6.76
N ILE A 86 -6.58 13.16 6.24
CA ILE A 86 -5.19 13.58 6.37
C ILE A 86 -4.97 14.94 5.68
N ALA A 87 -5.55 15.13 4.50
CA ALA A 87 -5.41 16.38 3.75
C ALA A 87 -6.01 17.59 4.48
N ARG A 88 -7.05 17.37 5.31
CA ARG A 88 -7.66 18.44 6.11
C ARG A 88 -6.81 18.91 7.29
N SER A 89 -5.80 18.14 7.67
CA SER A 89 -4.92 18.50 8.81
C SER A 89 -3.91 19.60 8.49
N ASP A 90 -3.76 19.98 7.23
CA ASP A 90 -2.79 20.96 6.71
C ASP A 90 -1.30 20.66 7.02
N ASP A 91 -1.02 19.62 7.78
CA ASP A 91 0.34 19.26 8.19
C ASP A 91 1.11 18.50 7.08
N ILE A 92 0.38 17.77 6.24
CA ILE A 92 0.93 16.88 5.21
C ILE A 92 0.30 17.17 3.86
N VAL A 93 1.14 17.43 2.87
CA VAL A 93 0.69 17.58 1.49
C VAL A 93 0.49 16.19 0.87
N ILE A 94 -0.69 15.94 0.30
CA ILE A 94 -0.96 14.70 -0.43
C ILE A 94 -0.77 14.94 -1.93
N ILE A 95 0.03 14.09 -2.55
CA ILE A 95 0.29 14.10 -3.99
C ILE A 95 -0.26 12.80 -4.56
N GLY A 96 -1.27 12.89 -5.40
CA GLY A 96 -1.83 11.75 -6.12
C GLY A 96 -1.06 11.49 -7.41
N LEU A 97 -0.45 10.31 -7.55
CA LEU A 97 0.16 9.85 -8.79
C LEU A 97 -0.75 8.86 -9.47
N ASN A 98 -1.35 9.26 -10.59
CA ASN A 98 -2.15 8.35 -11.39
C ASN A 98 -1.26 7.36 -12.13
N TRP A 99 -1.62 6.06 -12.11
CA TRP A 99 -0.81 4.99 -12.68
C TRP A 99 -1.60 4.10 -13.60
N LYS A 100 -1.14 3.97 -14.85
CA LYS A 100 -1.73 3.09 -15.87
C LYS A 100 -3.23 3.30 -16.05
N ASP A 101 -3.65 4.52 -16.10
CA ASP A 101 -5.03 4.93 -16.31
C ASP A 101 -5.16 5.68 -17.64
N GLU A 102 -6.37 5.74 -18.16
CA GLU A 102 -6.66 6.64 -19.28
C GLU A 102 -6.91 8.04 -18.73
N ASP A 103 -6.24 9.05 -19.25
CA ASP A 103 -6.31 10.43 -18.75
C ASP A 103 -7.75 10.95 -18.63
N LEU A 104 -8.64 10.52 -19.55
CA LEU A 104 -10.05 10.87 -19.52
C LEU A 104 -10.86 10.26 -18.36
N LEU A 105 -10.36 9.17 -17.77
CA LEU A 105 -11.03 8.48 -16.65
C LEU A 105 -10.51 8.97 -15.30
N ALA A 106 -9.33 9.58 -15.28
CA ALA A 106 -8.67 10.03 -14.07
C ALA A 106 -9.01 11.49 -13.68
N GLN A 107 -9.60 12.24 -14.61
CA GLN A 107 -10.12 13.60 -14.43
C GLN A 107 -11.53 13.55 -13.84
#